data_fdb4808202eb7a5885de71f7dc320fe3
#
_entry.id   fdb4808202eb7a5885de71f7dc320fe3
#
_cell.length_a   1.000
_cell.length_b   1.000
_cell.length_c   1.000
_cell.angle_alpha   90.00
_cell.angle_beta   90.00
_cell.angle_gamma   90.00
#
_symmetry.space_group_name_H-M   'P 1'
#
loop_
_entity.id
_entity.type
_entity.pdbx_description
1 polymer ?
#
loop_
_entity_poly.entity_id
_entity_poly.type
_entity_poly.pdbx_seq_one_letter_code
_entity_poly.pdbx_strand_id
1 'polypeptide(L)'
;MDDAAARGAVAAAWREYGDRRAVRRAEETSAHVSTNRVYRLHLDDGSTVMAKASNYGSYFLFAEDHDRLSEVSSLLAGTRWSGFLAGILPRDGRPFRWYDGTCWVVLYVDVPRGESLPRTLSLPDVECLGREVASFHLACAEASSRLPAPSHSMRSDMVALLSSVGDADRALPGLGRDDGEVVRRSAHELLVHLDRCDVDHWPKIPILVDWNLGNFSVVRGDGAGFRLLTRWDYDWFRIDSRMLDFYFLSRVSSATGDRTAFTYSPHTLFEERFLAFLRSYHEVAPLTRDEVLFLPWAYRFFVLNYVVRDGRRFFRSDLADRFRQEAVSTYLPGAGALDASPLVAALGLD
;
A
#
# COMPACT_ATOMS: atom_id res chain seq x y z
N MET A 1 5.49 14.75 -12.01
CA MET A 1 6.57 15.73 -11.71
C MET A 1 7.77 15.40 -12.61
N ASP A 2 8.38 16.38 -13.24
CA ASP A 2 9.61 16.18 -14.03
C ASP A 2 10.85 16.01 -13.11
N ASP A 3 11.94 15.49 -13.67
CA ASP A 3 13.17 15.19 -12.91
C ASP A 3 13.84 16.46 -12.35
N ALA A 4 13.84 17.56 -13.11
CA ALA A 4 14.49 18.79 -12.67
C ALA A 4 13.76 19.43 -11.47
N ALA A 5 12.43 19.48 -11.52
CA ALA A 5 11.60 19.95 -10.41
C ALA A 5 11.77 19.07 -9.16
N ALA A 6 11.78 17.74 -9.32
CA ALA A 6 12.00 16.80 -8.23
C ALA A 6 13.38 16.97 -7.58
N ARG A 7 14.44 17.09 -8.38
CA ARG A 7 15.80 17.36 -7.85
C ARG A 7 15.90 18.68 -7.14
N GLY A 8 15.23 19.73 -7.66
CA GLY A 8 15.14 21.03 -7.01
C GLY A 8 14.47 20.94 -5.65
N ALA A 9 13.34 20.24 -5.55
CA ALA A 9 12.63 20.01 -4.31
C ALA A 9 13.47 19.22 -3.28
N VAL A 10 14.13 18.14 -3.72
CA VAL A 10 15.03 17.34 -2.87
C VAL A 10 16.20 18.18 -2.35
N ALA A 11 16.81 19.01 -3.20
CA ALA A 11 17.90 19.90 -2.77
C ALA A 11 17.43 20.96 -1.77
N ALA A 12 16.21 21.51 -1.94
CA ALA A 12 15.61 22.44 -1.00
C ALA A 12 15.31 21.75 0.34
N ALA A 13 14.71 20.56 0.30
CA ALA A 13 14.42 19.76 1.48
C ALA A 13 15.68 19.39 2.26
N TRP A 14 16.76 18.96 1.60
CA TRP A 14 18.02 18.65 2.26
C TRP A 14 18.63 19.87 2.96
N ARG A 15 18.60 21.02 2.29
CA ARG A 15 19.09 22.27 2.86
C ARG A 15 18.29 22.69 4.09
N GLU A 16 16.96 22.55 4.04
CA GLU A 16 16.09 22.86 5.17
C GLU A 16 16.24 21.86 6.32
N TYR A 17 16.46 20.59 6.00
CA TYR A 17 16.75 19.55 7.00
C TYR A 17 17.96 19.94 7.86
N GLY A 18 18.94 20.64 7.25
CA GLY A 18 20.04 21.24 7.98
C GLY A 18 21.17 20.29 8.35
N ASP A 19 21.27 19.13 7.68
CA ASP A 19 22.40 18.22 7.83
C ASP A 19 23.69 18.91 7.32
N ARG A 20 24.78 18.74 8.05
CA ARG A 20 26.07 19.34 7.71
C ARG A 20 26.80 18.59 6.58
N ARG A 21 26.41 17.34 6.32
CA ARG A 21 26.98 16.51 5.27
C ARG A 21 26.58 17.03 3.89
N ALA A 22 27.54 17.11 2.98
CA ALA A 22 27.28 17.54 1.62
C ALA A 22 26.78 16.37 0.75
N VAL A 23 25.74 16.59 -0.05
CA VAL A 23 25.31 15.62 -1.06
C VAL A 23 26.29 15.66 -2.22
N ARG A 24 27.06 14.59 -2.42
CA ARG A 24 28.01 14.41 -3.53
C ARG A 24 27.33 14.02 -4.83
N ARG A 25 26.31 13.17 -4.74
CA ARG A 25 25.54 12.66 -5.88
C ARG A 25 24.13 12.31 -5.46
N ALA A 26 23.16 12.63 -6.29
CA ALA A 26 21.77 12.15 -6.18
C ALA A 26 21.51 11.16 -7.32
N GLU A 27 21.34 9.90 -6.99
CA GLU A 27 21.06 8.79 -7.91
C GLU A 27 19.57 8.50 -7.93
N GLU A 28 18.95 8.61 -9.10
CA GLU A 28 17.54 8.26 -9.24
C GLU A 28 17.33 6.74 -9.16
N THR A 29 16.41 6.30 -8.32
CA THR A 29 16.06 4.89 -8.11
C THR A 29 14.57 4.62 -8.33
N SER A 30 13.86 5.56 -8.97
CA SER A 30 12.42 5.47 -9.22
C SER A 30 12.06 4.27 -10.10
N ALA A 31 10.95 3.60 -9.79
CA ALA A 31 10.43 2.50 -10.61
C ALA A 31 9.78 2.96 -11.92
N HIS A 32 9.55 4.27 -12.09
CA HIS A 32 8.90 4.91 -13.26
C HIS A 32 7.48 4.40 -13.57
N VAL A 33 6.80 3.80 -12.61
CA VAL A 33 5.40 3.38 -12.70
C VAL A 33 4.49 4.50 -12.17
N SER A 34 4.92 5.13 -11.08
CA SER A 34 4.24 6.25 -10.47
C SER A 34 4.80 7.61 -10.93
N THR A 35 4.13 8.67 -10.52
CA THR A 35 4.58 10.06 -10.73
C THR A 35 5.65 10.49 -9.73
N ASN A 36 5.90 9.68 -8.70
CA ASN A 36 6.89 9.94 -7.66
C ASN A 36 8.32 9.80 -8.18
N ARG A 37 9.23 10.53 -7.55
CA ARG A 37 10.67 10.44 -7.79
C ARG A 37 11.39 10.07 -6.51
N VAL A 38 12.23 9.07 -6.60
CA VAL A 38 13.02 8.57 -5.47
C VAL A 38 14.50 8.67 -5.80
N TYR A 39 15.26 9.26 -4.91
CA TYR A 39 16.69 9.43 -5.06
C TYR A 39 17.45 8.83 -3.89
N ARG A 40 18.55 8.15 -4.16
CA ARG A 40 19.58 7.86 -3.17
C ARG A 40 20.57 9.01 -3.16
N LEU A 41 20.67 9.70 -2.04
CA LEU A 41 21.62 10.78 -1.80
C LEU A 41 22.91 10.16 -1.22
N HIS A 42 24.01 10.26 -1.96
CA HIS A 42 25.34 9.88 -1.50
C HIS A 42 26.00 11.07 -0.83
N LEU A 43 26.34 10.92 0.44
CA LEU A 43 26.91 12.00 1.26
C LEU A 43 28.45 11.97 1.25
N ASP A 44 29.06 13.04 1.70
CA ASP A 44 30.53 13.23 1.67
C ASP A 44 31.25 12.35 2.70
N ASP A 45 30.55 11.85 3.72
CA ASP A 45 31.05 10.87 4.70
C ASP A 45 30.94 9.41 4.22
N GLY A 46 30.44 9.18 3.00
CA GLY A 46 30.21 7.86 2.40
C GLY A 46 28.86 7.24 2.78
N SER A 47 28.08 7.83 3.66
CA SER A 47 26.75 7.36 3.99
C SER A 47 25.71 7.72 2.92
N THR A 48 24.52 7.13 3.02
CA THR A 48 23.42 7.36 2.08
C THR A 48 22.09 7.64 2.79
N VAL A 49 21.24 8.40 2.12
CA VAL A 49 19.88 8.74 2.55
C VAL A 49 18.93 8.58 1.37
N MET A 50 17.74 8.08 1.60
CA MET A 50 16.71 8.01 0.57
C MET A 50 15.82 9.24 0.65
N ALA A 51 15.64 9.93 -0.49
CA ALA A 51 14.75 11.07 -0.61
C ALA A 51 13.63 10.74 -1.60
N LYS A 52 12.38 10.87 -1.17
CA LYS A 52 11.20 10.70 -2.02
C LYS A 52 10.50 12.03 -2.20
N ALA A 53 10.39 12.47 -3.46
CA ALA A 53 9.65 13.66 -3.85
C ALA A 53 8.34 13.24 -4.50
N SER A 54 7.24 13.86 -4.10
CA SER A 54 5.89 13.55 -4.57
C SER A 54 5.00 14.79 -4.60
N ASN A 55 4.00 14.75 -5.45
CA ASN A 55 2.86 15.67 -5.45
C ASN A 55 1.53 14.92 -5.52
N TYR A 56 1.55 13.65 -5.14
CA TYR A 56 0.39 12.77 -5.15
C TYR A 56 -0.54 13.01 -3.96
N GLY A 57 -1.82 13.22 -4.23
CA GLY A 57 -2.86 13.26 -3.20
C GLY A 57 -2.84 14.55 -2.35
N SER A 58 -3.28 14.42 -1.11
CA SER A 58 -3.29 15.51 -0.12
C SER A 58 -2.04 15.46 0.73
N TYR A 59 -1.29 16.57 0.81
CA TYR A 59 -0.15 16.68 1.71
C TYR A 59 -0.52 16.40 3.17
N PHE A 60 -1.69 16.83 3.62
CA PHE A 60 -2.10 16.64 5.01
C PHE A 60 -2.34 15.17 5.37
N LEU A 61 -2.97 14.40 4.47
CA LEU A 61 -3.14 12.96 4.66
C LEU A 61 -1.79 12.24 4.59
N PHE A 62 -0.97 12.60 3.62
CA PHE A 62 0.40 12.10 3.50
C PHE A 62 1.22 12.36 4.77
N ALA A 63 1.15 13.59 5.32
CA ALA A 63 1.86 13.96 6.53
C ALA A 63 1.37 13.15 7.74
N GLU A 64 0.06 12.97 7.86
CA GLU A 64 -0.57 12.18 8.91
C GLU A 64 -0.13 10.71 8.85
N ASP A 65 -0.17 10.10 7.66
CA ASP A 65 0.24 8.70 7.48
C ASP A 65 1.73 8.51 7.78
N HIS A 66 2.59 9.51 7.46
CA HIS A 66 4.01 9.45 7.78
C HIS A 66 4.31 9.69 9.26
N ASP A 67 3.49 10.47 9.97
CA ASP A 67 3.58 10.57 11.43
C ASP A 67 3.27 9.21 12.06
N ARG A 68 2.18 8.56 11.61
CA ARG A 68 1.79 7.22 12.07
C ARG A 68 2.84 6.16 11.71
N LEU A 69 3.38 6.19 10.49
CA LEU A 69 4.44 5.29 10.08
C LEU A 69 5.67 5.39 11.00
N SER A 70 6.06 6.62 11.35
CA SER A 70 7.17 6.87 12.28
C SER A 70 6.85 6.35 13.67
N GLU A 71 5.64 6.54 14.16
CA GLU A 71 5.19 6.08 15.46
C GLU A 71 5.14 4.54 15.50
N VAL A 72 4.57 3.88 14.49
CA VAL A 72 4.58 2.42 14.34
C VAL A 72 6.01 1.88 14.32
N SER A 73 6.91 2.47 13.54
CA SER A 73 8.32 2.07 13.51
C SER A 73 8.96 2.15 14.90
N SER A 74 8.63 3.19 15.68
CA SER A 74 9.10 3.36 17.07
C SER A 74 8.50 2.32 18.01
N LEU A 75 7.21 2.00 17.87
CA LEU A 75 6.52 0.99 18.68
C LEU A 75 7.02 -0.43 18.40
N LEU A 76 7.46 -0.69 17.18
CA LEU A 76 8.05 -1.97 16.78
C LEU A 76 9.53 -2.09 17.17
N ALA A 77 10.18 -1.01 17.62
CA ALA A 77 11.54 -1.04 18.11
C ALA A 77 11.64 -1.99 19.33
N GLY A 78 12.68 -2.84 19.35
CA GLY A 78 12.85 -3.87 20.39
C GLY A 78 12.08 -5.18 20.14
N THR A 79 11.25 -5.24 19.09
CA THR A 79 10.63 -6.48 18.60
C THR A 79 11.46 -7.08 17.45
N ARG A 80 11.06 -8.26 16.97
CA ARG A 80 11.67 -8.83 15.76
C ARG A 80 11.47 -7.96 14.51
N TRP A 81 10.55 -7.00 14.56
CA TRP A 81 10.20 -6.08 13.48
C TRP A 81 10.97 -4.76 13.54
N SER A 82 11.91 -4.63 14.48
CA SER A 82 12.80 -3.47 14.54
C SER A 82 13.57 -3.31 13.23
N GLY A 83 13.42 -2.14 12.60
CA GLY A 83 14.06 -1.82 11.32
C GLY A 83 13.38 -2.43 10.08
N PHE A 84 12.27 -3.15 10.22
CA PHE A 84 11.50 -3.62 9.06
C PHE A 84 10.94 -2.44 8.27
N LEU A 85 10.33 -1.48 8.95
CA LEU A 85 9.89 -0.22 8.33
C LEU A 85 11.07 0.76 8.28
N ALA A 86 11.35 1.33 7.10
CA ALA A 86 12.39 2.34 6.95
C ALA A 86 12.03 3.58 7.76
N GLY A 87 12.91 3.98 8.66
CA GLY A 87 12.72 5.14 9.51
C GLY A 87 12.75 6.44 8.70
N ILE A 88 11.85 7.37 9.02
CA ILE A 88 11.90 8.74 8.52
C ILE A 88 12.94 9.50 9.33
N LEU A 89 13.80 10.27 8.67
CA LEU A 89 14.80 11.06 9.38
C LEU A 89 14.09 12.11 10.26
N PRO A 90 14.43 12.19 11.57
CA PRO A 90 13.79 13.14 12.46
C PRO A 90 14.47 14.51 12.40
N ARG A 91 13.69 15.57 12.60
CA ARG A 91 14.16 16.91 12.92
C ARG A 91 13.39 17.43 14.13
N ASP A 92 14.10 17.91 15.13
CA ASP A 92 13.49 18.40 16.38
C ASP A 92 12.55 17.39 17.04
N GLY A 93 12.89 16.10 16.97
CA GLY A 93 12.11 15.00 17.55
C GLY A 93 10.85 14.59 16.76
N ARG A 94 10.65 15.12 15.55
CA ARG A 94 9.51 14.79 14.68
C ARG A 94 9.99 14.27 13.33
N PRO A 95 9.20 13.46 12.63
CA PRO A 95 9.49 13.06 11.25
C PRO A 95 9.67 14.29 10.36
N PHE A 96 10.82 14.39 9.68
CA PHE A 96 11.07 15.51 8.79
C PHE A 96 10.31 15.34 7.48
N ARG A 97 9.55 16.38 7.12
CA ARG A 97 8.84 16.49 5.84
C ARG A 97 8.99 17.94 5.36
N TRP A 98 9.32 18.08 4.10
CA TRP A 98 9.40 19.37 3.43
C TRP A 98 8.19 19.54 2.51
N TYR A 99 7.63 20.73 2.44
CA TYR A 99 6.50 21.06 1.57
C TYR A 99 6.55 22.51 1.11
N ASP A 100 6.40 22.76 -0.21
CA ASP A 100 6.41 24.10 -0.80
C ASP A 100 5.02 24.60 -1.24
N GLY A 101 3.96 23.86 -0.92
CA GLY A 101 2.60 24.13 -1.39
C GLY A 101 2.17 23.30 -2.59
N THR A 102 3.10 22.66 -3.31
CA THR A 102 2.84 21.86 -4.52
C THR A 102 3.49 20.49 -4.51
N CYS A 103 4.65 20.37 -3.90
CA CYS A 103 5.46 19.18 -3.82
C CYS A 103 5.91 18.96 -2.39
N TRP A 104 6.00 17.71 -1.96
CA TRP A 104 6.59 17.35 -0.67
C TRP A 104 7.76 16.38 -0.85
N VAL A 105 8.67 16.44 0.11
CA VAL A 105 9.82 15.54 0.18
C VAL A 105 9.89 14.94 1.58
N VAL A 106 10.13 13.62 1.62
CA VAL A 106 10.47 12.90 2.85
C VAL A 106 11.85 12.28 2.70
N LEU A 107 12.61 12.34 3.78
CA LEU A 107 13.93 11.74 3.89
C LEU A 107 13.83 10.47 4.76
N TYR A 108 14.28 9.34 4.22
CA TYR A 108 14.29 8.05 4.93
C TYR A 108 15.72 7.57 5.15
N VAL A 109 15.89 6.78 6.18
CA VAL A 109 17.11 5.98 6.35
C VAL A 109 17.23 5.06 5.12
N ASP A 110 18.43 5.02 4.51
CA ASP A 110 18.72 4.02 3.48
C ASP A 110 18.95 2.67 4.18
N VAL A 111 17.93 1.84 4.20
CA VAL A 111 17.93 0.57 4.93
C VAL A 111 18.76 -0.47 4.20
N PRO A 112 19.46 -1.36 4.94
CA PRO A 112 20.17 -2.49 4.34
C PRO A 112 19.23 -3.32 3.47
N ARG A 113 19.64 -3.63 2.25
CA ARG A 113 18.91 -4.54 1.38
C ARG A 113 19.38 -5.96 1.62
N GLY A 114 18.44 -6.81 2.01
CA GLY A 114 18.62 -8.25 2.01
C GLY A 114 18.45 -8.85 0.62
N GLU A 115 18.09 -10.11 0.58
CA GLU A 115 17.79 -10.81 -0.66
C GLU A 115 16.44 -10.35 -1.24
N SER A 116 16.36 -10.29 -2.56
CA SER A 116 15.10 -10.11 -3.28
C SER A 116 14.44 -11.47 -3.53
N LEU A 117 13.15 -11.55 -3.34
CA LEU A 117 12.39 -12.75 -3.72
C LEU A 117 12.25 -12.85 -5.24
N PRO A 118 12.17 -14.07 -5.80
CA PRO A 118 11.93 -14.26 -7.22
C PRO A 118 10.53 -13.75 -7.60
N ARG A 119 10.35 -13.28 -8.83
CA ARG A 119 9.06 -12.74 -9.31
C ARG A 119 7.88 -13.71 -9.17
N THR A 120 8.14 -15.00 -9.27
CA THR A 120 7.16 -16.05 -8.99
C THR A 120 7.69 -16.87 -7.81
N LEU A 121 6.97 -16.85 -6.71
CA LEU A 121 7.33 -17.55 -5.49
C LEU A 121 7.18 -19.06 -5.67
N SER A 122 7.99 -19.86 -4.99
CA SER A 122 7.69 -21.27 -4.78
C SER A 122 6.50 -21.44 -3.82
N LEU A 123 5.85 -22.58 -3.79
CA LEU A 123 4.74 -22.78 -2.84
C LEU A 123 5.21 -22.68 -1.38
N PRO A 124 6.36 -23.24 -0.97
CA PRO A 124 6.91 -23.00 0.37
C PRO A 124 7.20 -21.52 0.67
N ASP A 125 7.63 -20.73 -0.33
CA ASP A 125 7.81 -19.27 -0.13
C ASP A 125 6.46 -18.54 0.03
N VAL A 126 5.40 -18.98 -0.67
CA VAL A 126 4.04 -18.43 -0.48
C VAL A 126 3.53 -18.68 0.93
N GLU A 127 3.69 -19.92 1.44
CA GLU A 127 3.31 -20.28 2.81
C GLU A 127 4.15 -19.52 3.85
N CYS A 128 5.44 -19.38 3.59
CA CYS A 128 6.33 -18.59 4.44
C CYS A 128 5.90 -17.11 4.49
N LEU A 129 5.56 -16.53 3.33
CA LEU A 129 5.04 -15.15 3.25
C LEU A 129 3.75 -15.00 4.06
N GLY A 130 2.84 -15.98 3.99
CA GLY A 130 1.62 -15.99 4.80
C GLY A 130 1.91 -15.88 6.30
N ARG A 131 2.81 -16.73 6.81
CA ARG A 131 3.21 -16.69 8.23
C ARG A 131 3.92 -15.38 8.63
N GLU A 132 4.80 -14.88 7.77
CA GLU A 132 5.54 -13.64 8.04
C GLU A 132 4.61 -12.43 8.08
N VAL A 133 3.70 -12.28 7.10
CA VAL A 133 2.72 -11.18 7.08
C VAL A 133 1.76 -11.30 8.26
N ALA A 134 1.29 -12.50 8.60
CA ALA A 134 0.43 -12.72 9.77
C ALA A 134 1.11 -12.25 11.06
N SER A 135 2.39 -12.61 11.26
CA SER A 135 3.16 -12.18 12.42
C SER A 135 3.41 -10.67 12.43
N PHE A 136 3.59 -10.04 11.27
CA PHE A 136 3.67 -8.58 11.18
C PHE A 136 2.36 -7.91 11.57
N HIS A 137 1.22 -8.41 11.06
CA HIS A 137 -0.09 -7.89 11.42
C HIS A 137 -0.43 -8.03 12.91
N LEU A 138 0.00 -9.12 13.57
CA LEU A 138 -0.14 -9.25 15.03
C LEU A 138 0.66 -8.18 15.77
N ALA A 139 1.90 -7.92 15.36
CA ALA A 139 2.70 -6.85 15.97
C ALA A 139 2.10 -5.46 15.70
N CYS A 140 1.54 -5.24 14.52
CA CYS A 140 0.77 -4.02 14.20
C CYS A 140 -0.48 -3.88 15.06
N ALA A 141 -1.19 -4.98 15.33
CA ALA A 141 -2.39 -4.97 16.18
C ALA A 141 -2.06 -4.57 17.62
N GLU A 142 -0.96 -5.08 18.18
CA GLU A 142 -0.47 -4.64 19.50
C GLU A 142 -0.13 -3.14 19.52
N ALA A 143 0.52 -2.64 18.46
CA ALA A 143 0.87 -1.23 18.34
C ALA A 143 -0.37 -0.33 18.21
N SER A 144 -1.43 -0.81 17.55
CA SER A 144 -2.61 -0.01 17.17
C SER A 144 -3.32 0.65 18.34
N SER A 145 -3.37 0.01 19.52
CA SER A 145 -4.00 0.57 20.71
C SER A 145 -3.35 1.85 21.23
N ARG A 146 -2.14 2.15 20.76
CA ARG A 146 -1.31 3.30 21.15
C ARG A 146 -1.28 4.39 20.08
N LEU A 147 -1.88 4.13 18.90
CA LEU A 147 -1.92 5.07 17.80
C LEU A 147 -3.18 5.93 17.83
N PRO A 148 -3.09 7.20 17.43
CA PRO A 148 -4.28 8.03 17.27
C PRO A 148 -5.17 7.47 16.13
N ALA A 149 -6.48 7.68 16.25
CA ALA A 149 -7.42 7.31 15.20
C ALA A 149 -7.07 8.01 13.87
N PRO A 150 -7.20 7.32 12.72
CA PRO A 150 -6.97 7.94 11.42
C PRO A 150 -8.07 8.96 11.08
N SER A 151 -7.72 10.02 10.33
CA SER A 151 -8.70 10.99 9.83
C SER A 151 -9.49 10.49 8.64
N HIS A 152 -9.05 9.41 7.99
CA HIS A 152 -9.71 8.80 6.84
C HIS A 152 -9.91 7.29 7.03
N SER A 153 -10.92 6.77 6.38
CA SER A 153 -11.34 5.36 6.42
C SER A 153 -11.86 4.94 5.04
N MET A 154 -12.08 3.64 4.84
CA MET A 154 -12.76 3.16 3.63
C MET A 154 -14.07 3.90 3.37
N ARG A 155 -14.86 4.16 4.43
CA ARG A 155 -16.13 4.89 4.33
C ARG A 155 -15.92 6.33 3.86
N SER A 156 -15.05 7.09 4.51
CA SER A 156 -14.81 8.49 4.16
C SER A 156 -14.24 8.63 2.75
N ASP A 157 -13.39 7.70 2.32
CA ASP A 157 -12.84 7.66 0.96
C ASP A 157 -13.93 7.44 -0.09
N MET A 158 -14.89 6.54 0.17
CA MET A 158 -16.00 6.28 -0.75
C MET A 158 -17.00 7.43 -0.78
N VAL A 159 -17.27 8.08 0.35
CA VAL A 159 -18.10 9.30 0.39
C VAL A 159 -17.43 10.42 -0.41
N ALA A 160 -16.12 10.62 -0.27
CA ALA A 160 -15.38 11.60 -1.07
C ALA A 160 -15.42 11.28 -2.57
N LEU A 161 -15.29 9.98 -2.94
CA LEU A 161 -15.43 9.54 -4.33
C LEU A 161 -16.83 9.83 -4.86
N LEU A 162 -17.89 9.48 -4.13
CA LEU A 162 -19.28 9.75 -4.53
C LEU A 162 -19.54 11.24 -4.70
N SER A 163 -19.01 12.08 -3.82
CA SER A 163 -19.12 13.55 -3.94
C SER A 163 -18.45 14.08 -5.20
N SER A 164 -17.36 13.42 -5.66
CA SER A 164 -16.66 13.83 -6.89
C SER A 164 -17.31 13.31 -8.18
N VAL A 165 -18.09 12.22 -8.11
CA VAL A 165 -18.77 11.61 -9.27
C VAL A 165 -20.24 12.06 -9.37
N GLY A 166 -20.84 12.48 -8.26
CA GLY A 166 -22.25 12.87 -8.17
C GLY A 166 -22.57 14.22 -8.79
N ASP A 167 -21.58 15.07 -9.00
CA ASP A 167 -21.73 16.38 -9.65
C ASP A 167 -21.42 16.23 -11.14
N ALA A 168 -22.43 16.37 -12.00
CA ALA A 168 -22.26 16.22 -13.46
C ALA A 168 -21.23 17.20 -14.04
N ASP A 169 -21.05 18.36 -13.38
CA ASP A 169 -20.06 19.39 -13.77
C ASP A 169 -18.64 19.08 -13.20
N ARG A 170 -18.53 18.13 -12.29
CA ARG A 170 -17.28 17.72 -11.63
C ARG A 170 -16.92 16.26 -11.86
N ALA A 171 -17.46 15.64 -12.91
CA ALA A 171 -17.13 14.27 -13.27
C ALA A 171 -15.61 14.03 -13.24
N LEU A 172 -15.19 12.89 -12.73
CA LEU A 172 -13.76 12.54 -12.73
C LEU A 172 -13.23 12.71 -14.15
N PRO A 173 -12.18 13.53 -14.36
CA PRO A 173 -11.71 13.86 -15.70
C PRO A 173 -11.47 12.60 -16.54
N GLY A 174 -12.09 12.51 -17.73
CA GLY A 174 -11.97 11.39 -18.64
C GLY A 174 -12.86 10.17 -18.35
N LEU A 175 -13.83 10.27 -17.44
CA LEU A 175 -14.92 9.29 -17.33
C LEU A 175 -16.13 9.78 -18.13
N GLY A 176 -16.65 8.91 -18.99
CA GLY A 176 -17.96 9.12 -19.63
C GLY A 176 -19.11 9.02 -18.61
N ARG A 177 -20.31 9.41 -19.02
CA ARG A 177 -21.49 9.36 -18.16
C ARG A 177 -21.80 7.95 -17.67
N ASP A 178 -21.72 6.96 -18.56
CA ASP A 178 -22.01 5.56 -18.25
C ASP A 178 -20.94 4.96 -17.31
N ASP A 179 -19.67 5.31 -17.51
CA ASP A 179 -18.57 4.91 -16.64
C ASP A 179 -18.73 5.51 -15.23
N GLY A 180 -19.17 6.78 -15.15
CA GLY A 180 -19.50 7.45 -13.89
C GLY A 180 -20.63 6.73 -13.13
N GLU A 181 -21.62 6.20 -13.85
CA GLU A 181 -22.72 5.41 -13.25
C GLU A 181 -22.21 4.09 -12.66
N VAL A 182 -21.30 3.39 -13.35
CA VAL A 182 -20.66 2.16 -12.84
C VAL A 182 -19.89 2.44 -11.54
N VAL A 183 -19.11 3.52 -11.51
CA VAL A 183 -18.35 3.93 -10.33
C VAL A 183 -19.29 4.27 -9.17
N ARG A 184 -20.32 5.10 -9.42
CA ARG A 184 -21.28 5.53 -8.40
C ARG A 184 -22.01 4.34 -7.78
N ARG A 185 -22.55 3.45 -8.61
CA ARG A 185 -23.22 2.22 -8.14
C ARG A 185 -22.29 1.35 -7.32
N SER A 186 -21.08 1.08 -7.83
CA SER A 186 -20.11 0.23 -7.13
C SER A 186 -19.67 0.81 -5.78
N ALA A 187 -19.49 2.14 -5.70
CA ALA A 187 -19.14 2.81 -4.44
C ALA A 187 -20.31 2.80 -3.45
N HIS A 188 -21.55 3.00 -3.94
CA HIS A 188 -22.75 2.92 -3.10
C HIS A 188 -22.98 1.52 -2.54
N GLU A 189 -22.87 0.48 -3.38
CA GLU A 189 -22.97 -0.91 -2.94
C GLU A 189 -21.92 -1.24 -1.88
N LEU A 190 -20.68 -0.75 -2.05
CA LEU A 190 -19.62 -0.93 -1.05
C LEU A 190 -20.00 -0.24 0.28
N LEU A 191 -20.47 1.01 0.26
CA LEU A 191 -20.90 1.71 1.48
C LEU A 191 -22.00 0.96 2.22
N VAL A 192 -23.00 0.45 1.50
CA VAL A 192 -24.09 -0.37 2.08
C VAL A 192 -23.52 -1.65 2.69
N HIS A 193 -22.51 -2.26 2.06
CA HIS A 193 -21.88 -3.47 2.61
C HIS A 193 -21.02 -3.17 3.85
N LEU A 194 -20.25 -2.08 3.84
CA LEU A 194 -19.49 -1.64 5.02
C LEU A 194 -20.41 -1.46 6.25
N ASP A 195 -21.60 -0.90 6.00
CA ASP A 195 -22.61 -0.70 7.03
C ASP A 195 -23.19 -2.03 7.56
N ARG A 196 -23.56 -2.93 6.64
CA ARG A 196 -24.12 -4.25 7.00
C ARG A 196 -23.15 -5.13 7.79
N CYS A 197 -21.88 -5.08 7.48
CA CYS A 197 -20.84 -5.87 8.16
C CYS A 197 -20.20 -5.15 9.33
N ASP A 198 -20.67 -3.94 9.66
CA ASP A 198 -20.14 -3.13 10.78
C ASP A 198 -18.60 -2.97 10.74
N VAL A 199 -18.05 -2.80 9.52
CA VAL A 199 -16.60 -2.78 9.28
C VAL A 199 -15.90 -1.65 10.03
N ASP A 200 -16.62 -0.58 10.36
CA ASP A 200 -16.07 0.54 11.11
C ASP A 200 -15.64 0.14 12.53
N HIS A 201 -16.23 -0.92 13.10
CA HIS A 201 -15.88 -1.48 14.42
C HIS A 201 -14.84 -2.62 14.35
N TRP A 202 -14.41 -3.02 13.14
CA TRP A 202 -13.35 -4.01 13.02
C TRP A 202 -12.00 -3.45 13.48
N PRO A 203 -11.10 -4.31 13.96
CA PRO A 203 -9.74 -3.88 14.31
C PRO A 203 -9.08 -3.14 13.16
N LYS A 204 -8.58 -1.93 13.44
CA LYS A 204 -7.80 -1.12 12.50
C LYS A 204 -6.34 -1.22 12.89
N ILE A 205 -5.52 -1.68 11.97
CA ILE A 205 -4.08 -1.86 12.17
C ILE A 205 -3.28 -1.11 11.10
N PRO A 206 -2.02 -0.81 11.33
CA PRO A 206 -1.12 -0.37 10.27
C PRO A 206 -1.03 -1.42 9.17
N ILE A 207 -1.34 -1.02 7.94
CA ILE A 207 -1.29 -1.85 6.73
C ILE A 207 -0.46 -1.17 5.65
N LEU A 208 0.09 -1.96 4.75
CA LEU A 208 1.00 -1.47 3.72
C LEU A 208 0.34 -1.38 2.34
N VAL A 209 -0.73 -2.11 2.12
CA VAL A 209 -1.50 -2.29 0.88
C VAL A 209 -0.67 -2.80 -0.29
N ASP A 210 0.39 -2.08 -0.66
CA ASP A 210 1.26 -2.44 -1.79
C ASP A 210 2.35 -3.45 -1.38
N TRP A 211 2.02 -4.73 -1.41
CA TRP A 211 2.93 -5.83 -1.13
C TRP A 211 3.71 -6.33 -2.36
N ASN A 212 3.95 -5.49 -3.37
CA ASN A 212 4.82 -5.88 -4.47
C ASN A 212 6.19 -6.35 -3.96
N LEU A 213 6.70 -7.46 -4.53
CA LEU A 213 7.96 -8.08 -4.09
C LEU A 213 9.16 -7.15 -4.21
N GLY A 214 9.09 -6.14 -5.08
CA GLY A 214 10.10 -5.09 -5.22
C GLY A 214 10.13 -4.08 -4.08
N ASN A 215 9.17 -4.10 -3.16
CA ASN A 215 9.03 -3.12 -2.09
C ASN A 215 9.59 -3.58 -0.73
N PHE A 216 10.11 -4.80 -0.64
CA PHE A 216 10.73 -5.33 0.57
C PHE A 216 11.86 -6.30 0.26
N SER A 217 12.65 -6.60 1.25
CA SER A 217 13.71 -7.61 1.18
C SER A 217 13.56 -8.63 2.30
N VAL A 218 14.23 -9.75 2.12
CA VAL A 218 14.20 -10.88 3.05
C VAL A 218 15.59 -11.31 3.45
N VAL A 219 15.68 -12.10 4.51
CA VAL A 219 16.86 -12.86 4.87
C VAL A 219 16.47 -14.33 4.93
N ARG A 220 17.25 -15.18 4.24
CA ARG A 220 17.12 -16.62 4.33
C ARG A 220 18.07 -17.13 5.43
N GLY A 221 17.58 -18.09 6.21
CA GLY A 221 18.39 -18.83 7.19
C GLY A 221 18.80 -20.20 6.64
N ASP A 222 19.40 -21.01 7.48
CA ASP A 222 19.87 -22.38 7.14
C ASP A 222 18.73 -23.37 6.86
N GLY A 223 17.47 -22.95 7.02
CA GLY A 223 16.26 -23.77 6.79
C GLY A 223 15.47 -23.33 5.56
N ALA A 224 14.40 -24.10 5.27
CA ALA A 224 13.43 -23.70 4.26
C ALA A 224 12.65 -22.48 4.71
N GLY A 225 12.63 -21.41 3.90
CA GLY A 225 11.87 -20.19 4.16
C GLY A 225 12.75 -18.94 4.29
N PHE A 226 12.12 -17.86 4.71
CA PHE A 226 12.78 -16.57 4.90
C PHE A 226 12.09 -15.78 6.03
N ARG A 227 12.73 -14.67 6.44
CA ARG A 227 12.12 -13.64 7.28
C ARG A 227 12.08 -12.33 6.50
N LEU A 228 11.02 -11.56 6.66
CA LEU A 228 10.96 -10.18 6.19
C LEU A 228 12.01 -9.36 6.92
N LEU A 229 12.85 -8.63 6.17
CA LEU A 229 14.00 -7.89 6.72
C LEU A 229 13.78 -6.38 6.71
N THR A 230 13.50 -5.81 5.55
CA THR A 230 13.32 -4.36 5.38
C THR A 230 12.24 -4.07 4.33
N ARG A 231 11.56 -2.96 4.52
CA ARG A 231 10.46 -2.48 3.66
C ARG A 231 10.68 -1.03 3.27
N TRP A 232 10.31 -0.67 2.07
CA TRP A 232 10.28 0.69 1.54
C TRP A 232 9.06 0.88 0.68
N ASP A 233 8.76 2.14 0.29
CA ASP A 233 7.57 2.57 -0.43
C ASP A 233 6.27 2.45 0.38
N TYR A 234 5.83 3.61 0.90
CA TYR A 234 4.70 3.74 1.82
C TYR A 234 3.57 4.61 1.26
N ASP A 235 3.45 4.72 -0.06
CA ASP A 235 2.46 5.59 -0.69
C ASP A 235 1.01 5.24 -0.33
N TRP A 236 0.76 3.98 -0.01
CA TRP A 236 -0.55 3.47 0.35
C TRP A 236 -0.63 2.97 1.79
N PHE A 237 0.39 3.28 2.60
CA PHE A 237 0.34 3.01 4.04
C PHE A 237 -0.87 3.72 4.64
N ARG A 238 -1.60 3.00 5.49
CA ARG A 238 -2.72 3.55 6.26
C ARG A 238 -3.00 2.70 7.49
N ILE A 239 -3.87 3.22 8.38
CA ILE A 239 -4.44 2.44 9.48
C ILE A 239 -5.86 2.06 9.08
N ASP A 240 -6.09 0.79 8.78
CA ASP A 240 -7.39 0.27 8.37
C ASP A 240 -7.49 -1.24 8.60
N SER A 241 -8.55 -1.88 8.11
CA SER A 241 -8.69 -3.34 8.15
C SER A 241 -7.56 -4.04 7.41
N ARG A 242 -6.97 -5.06 8.03
CA ARG A 242 -5.93 -5.91 7.42
C ARG A 242 -6.34 -6.52 6.07
N MET A 243 -7.63 -6.61 5.81
CA MET A 243 -8.16 -7.19 4.58
C MET A 243 -7.76 -6.42 3.33
N LEU A 244 -7.38 -5.13 3.46
CA LEU A 244 -6.90 -4.34 2.33
C LEU A 244 -5.51 -4.76 1.80
N ASP A 245 -4.70 -5.46 2.59
CA ASP A 245 -3.41 -5.99 2.14
C ASP A 245 -3.57 -7.23 1.24
N PHE A 246 -4.67 -7.97 1.39
CA PHE A 246 -4.80 -9.32 0.81
C PHE A 246 -4.89 -9.34 -0.71
N TYR A 247 -5.37 -8.28 -1.35
CA TYR A 247 -5.40 -8.25 -2.81
C TYR A 247 -3.99 -8.27 -3.41
N PHE A 248 -3.06 -7.45 -2.92
CA PHE A 248 -1.67 -7.50 -3.38
C PHE A 248 -0.98 -8.81 -2.97
N LEU A 249 -1.25 -9.30 -1.77
CA LEU A 249 -0.74 -10.60 -1.32
C LEU A 249 -1.23 -11.75 -2.20
N SER A 250 -2.47 -11.71 -2.72
CA SER A 250 -2.95 -12.70 -3.70
C SER A 250 -2.17 -12.62 -5.02
N ARG A 251 -1.89 -11.40 -5.50
CA ARG A 251 -1.13 -11.19 -6.75
C ARG A 251 0.28 -11.75 -6.65
N VAL A 252 1.03 -11.41 -5.59
CA VAL A 252 2.41 -11.90 -5.44
C VAL A 252 2.49 -13.40 -5.13
N SER A 253 1.44 -13.97 -4.56
CA SER A 253 1.30 -15.43 -4.35
C SER A 253 0.89 -16.19 -5.59
N SER A 254 0.36 -15.52 -6.63
CA SER A 254 -0.23 -16.16 -7.81
C SER A 254 0.78 -16.91 -8.67
N ALA A 255 0.29 -17.75 -9.57
CA ALA A 255 1.11 -18.47 -10.55
C ALA A 255 1.80 -17.52 -11.54
N THR A 256 1.18 -16.35 -11.82
CA THR A 256 1.78 -15.32 -12.67
C THR A 256 2.81 -14.47 -11.93
N GLY A 257 2.75 -14.44 -10.61
CA GLY A 257 3.67 -13.73 -9.73
C GLY A 257 3.63 -12.20 -9.87
N ASP A 258 4.65 -11.55 -9.32
CA ASP A 258 4.83 -10.11 -9.38
C ASP A 258 5.36 -9.69 -10.76
N ARG A 259 4.45 -9.36 -11.68
CA ARG A 259 4.79 -8.89 -13.02
C ARG A 259 4.54 -7.40 -13.17
N THR A 260 5.45 -6.74 -13.90
CA THR A 260 5.33 -5.32 -14.27
C THR A 260 4.21 -5.05 -15.29
N ALA A 261 3.70 -6.06 -16.00
CA ALA A 261 2.48 -5.93 -16.80
C ALA A 261 1.28 -5.97 -15.85
N PHE A 262 0.96 -4.81 -15.29
CA PHE A 262 -0.12 -4.68 -14.32
C PHE A 262 -1.47 -4.97 -14.97
N THR A 263 -2.18 -5.93 -14.39
CA THR A 263 -3.63 -6.04 -14.46
C THR A 263 -4.13 -6.06 -13.03
N TYR A 264 -5.27 -5.45 -12.79
CA TYR A 264 -5.90 -5.49 -11.46
C TYR A 264 -7.07 -6.49 -11.43
N SER A 265 -6.96 -7.58 -12.20
CA SER A 265 -7.95 -8.65 -12.21
C SER A 265 -8.04 -9.35 -10.84
N PRO A 266 -9.25 -9.71 -10.37
CA PRO A 266 -9.45 -10.35 -9.07
C PRO A 266 -9.19 -11.85 -9.05
N HIS A 267 -8.87 -12.50 -10.20
CA HIS A 267 -8.74 -13.96 -10.28
C HIS A 267 -7.73 -14.54 -9.28
N THR A 268 -6.68 -13.76 -8.95
CA THR A 268 -5.64 -14.19 -8.02
C THR A 268 -6.15 -14.46 -6.61
N LEU A 269 -7.27 -13.84 -6.20
CA LEU A 269 -7.93 -14.09 -4.91
C LEU A 269 -8.48 -15.52 -4.78
N PHE A 270 -8.67 -16.24 -5.89
CA PHE A 270 -9.29 -17.57 -5.93
C PHE A 270 -8.34 -18.66 -6.40
N GLU A 271 -7.04 -18.35 -6.56
CA GLU A 271 -6.04 -19.35 -6.89
C GLU A 271 -5.70 -20.23 -5.68
N GLU A 272 -5.45 -21.52 -5.91
CA GLU A 272 -4.99 -22.45 -4.87
C GLU A 272 -3.73 -21.98 -4.13
N ARG A 273 -2.86 -21.24 -4.81
CA ARG A 273 -1.67 -20.65 -4.22
C ARG A 273 -2.00 -19.57 -3.19
N PHE A 274 -3.02 -18.77 -3.46
CA PHE A 274 -3.48 -17.78 -2.47
C PHE A 274 -4.21 -18.48 -1.31
N LEU A 275 -4.92 -19.56 -1.54
CA LEU A 275 -5.48 -20.37 -0.47
C LEU A 275 -4.37 -20.97 0.42
N ALA A 276 -3.24 -21.41 -0.13
CA ALA A 276 -2.09 -21.85 0.66
C ALA A 276 -1.51 -20.69 1.52
N PHE A 277 -1.42 -19.49 0.94
CA PHE A 277 -1.07 -18.29 1.70
C PHE A 277 -2.06 -18.04 2.85
N LEU A 278 -3.37 -18.08 2.58
CA LEU A 278 -4.41 -17.84 3.58
C LEU A 278 -4.38 -18.87 4.71
N ARG A 279 -4.16 -20.14 4.43
CA ARG A 279 -4.02 -21.20 5.45
C ARG A 279 -2.85 -20.91 6.37
N SER A 280 -1.67 -20.64 5.81
CA SER A 280 -0.47 -20.34 6.59
C SER A 280 -0.59 -19.01 7.36
N TYR A 281 -1.32 -18.05 6.82
CA TYR A 281 -1.65 -16.82 7.52
C TYR A 281 -2.60 -17.10 8.69
N HIS A 282 -3.68 -17.84 8.45
CA HIS A 282 -4.71 -18.17 9.43
C HIS A 282 -4.18 -18.97 10.63
N GLU A 283 -3.18 -19.84 10.41
CA GLU A 283 -2.48 -20.58 11.47
C GLU A 283 -1.80 -19.66 12.48
N VAL A 284 -1.33 -18.48 12.06
CA VAL A 284 -0.59 -17.53 12.92
C VAL A 284 -1.51 -16.41 13.43
N ALA A 285 -2.32 -15.83 12.55
CA ALA A 285 -3.26 -14.75 12.85
C ALA A 285 -4.65 -15.15 12.36
N PRO A 286 -5.47 -15.79 13.19
CA PRO A 286 -6.77 -16.32 12.79
C PRO A 286 -7.65 -15.29 12.08
N LEU A 287 -8.17 -15.67 10.93
CA LEU A 287 -9.16 -14.93 10.16
C LEU A 287 -10.56 -15.32 10.64
N THR A 288 -11.47 -14.37 10.66
CA THR A 288 -12.89 -14.65 10.88
C THR A 288 -13.58 -14.97 9.55
N ARG A 289 -14.75 -15.61 9.63
CA ARG A 289 -15.62 -15.85 8.48
C ARG A 289 -15.94 -14.54 7.73
N ASP A 290 -16.30 -13.51 8.47
CA ASP A 290 -16.69 -12.22 7.90
C ASP A 290 -15.52 -11.52 7.20
N GLU A 291 -14.30 -11.60 7.73
CA GLU A 291 -13.10 -11.11 7.08
C GLU A 291 -12.85 -11.81 5.74
N VAL A 292 -12.99 -13.13 5.68
CA VAL A 292 -12.80 -13.88 4.43
C VAL A 292 -13.88 -13.52 3.41
N LEU A 293 -15.15 -13.42 3.83
CA LEU A 293 -16.25 -12.97 2.97
C LEU A 293 -16.10 -11.51 2.50
N PHE A 294 -15.31 -10.71 3.20
CA PHE A 294 -15.04 -9.31 2.84
C PHE A 294 -13.96 -9.17 1.73
N LEU A 295 -13.20 -10.20 1.38
CA LEU A 295 -12.14 -10.13 0.36
C LEU A 295 -12.59 -9.51 -0.98
N PRO A 296 -13.73 -9.88 -1.59
CA PRO A 296 -14.22 -9.24 -2.80
C PRO A 296 -14.54 -7.74 -2.62
N TRP A 297 -14.95 -7.33 -1.43
CA TRP A 297 -15.27 -5.95 -1.11
C TRP A 297 -14.01 -5.12 -0.84
N ALA A 298 -13.00 -5.69 -0.19
CA ALA A 298 -11.67 -5.10 -0.05
C ALA A 298 -11.03 -4.85 -1.43
N TYR A 299 -11.15 -5.82 -2.35
CA TYR A 299 -10.73 -5.65 -3.72
C TYR A 299 -11.51 -4.53 -4.44
N ARG A 300 -12.85 -4.48 -4.29
CA ARG A 300 -13.67 -3.41 -4.87
C ARG A 300 -13.24 -2.04 -4.33
N PHE A 301 -12.98 -1.93 -3.03
CA PHE A 301 -12.42 -0.71 -2.44
C PHE A 301 -11.08 -0.33 -3.09
N PHE A 302 -10.17 -1.31 -3.25
CA PHE A 302 -8.88 -1.08 -3.89
C PHE A 302 -9.06 -0.47 -5.29
N VAL A 303 -9.90 -1.07 -6.13
CA VAL A 303 -10.15 -0.58 -7.49
C VAL A 303 -10.76 0.82 -7.49
N LEU A 304 -11.77 1.07 -6.66
CA LEU A 304 -12.43 2.37 -6.57
C LEU A 304 -11.49 3.47 -6.06
N ASN A 305 -10.73 3.18 -4.99
CA ASN A 305 -9.90 4.17 -4.32
C ASN A 305 -8.58 4.45 -5.05
N TYR A 306 -7.80 3.40 -5.30
CA TYR A 306 -6.43 3.57 -5.81
C TYR A 306 -6.35 3.61 -7.34
N VAL A 307 -7.29 2.97 -8.04
CA VAL A 307 -7.27 2.95 -9.51
C VAL A 307 -8.17 4.04 -10.10
N VAL A 308 -9.43 4.14 -9.65
CA VAL A 308 -10.40 5.07 -10.23
C VAL A 308 -10.21 6.49 -9.68
N ARG A 309 -10.23 6.67 -8.36
CA ARG A 309 -10.16 7.99 -7.72
C ARG A 309 -8.78 8.62 -7.88
N ASP A 310 -7.76 7.91 -7.44
CA ASP A 310 -6.41 8.46 -7.29
C ASP A 310 -5.45 8.06 -8.42
N GLY A 311 -5.82 7.10 -9.27
CA GLY A 311 -4.92 6.53 -10.27
C GLY A 311 -4.26 7.56 -11.20
N ARG A 312 -4.99 8.59 -11.65
CA ARG A 312 -4.42 9.65 -12.50
C ARG A 312 -3.40 10.55 -11.80
N ARG A 313 -3.42 10.60 -10.49
CA ARG A 313 -2.45 11.36 -9.71
C ARG A 313 -1.21 10.52 -9.42
N PHE A 314 -1.42 9.22 -9.24
CA PHE A 314 -0.39 8.27 -8.84
C PHE A 314 0.36 7.66 -10.03
N PHE A 315 -0.35 7.04 -10.98
CA PHE A 315 0.27 6.39 -12.13
C PHE A 315 0.64 7.39 -13.23
N ARG A 316 1.58 7.00 -14.08
CA ARG A 316 1.78 7.69 -15.35
C ARG A 316 0.49 7.72 -16.15
N SER A 317 0.28 8.78 -16.92
CA SER A 317 -1.00 9.03 -17.61
C SER A 317 -1.43 7.88 -18.52
N ASP A 318 -0.50 7.27 -19.26
CA ASP A 318 -0.74 6.12 -20.15
C ASP A 318 -1.24 4.88 -19.39
N LEU A 319 -0.70 4.64 -18.21
CA LEU A 319 -1.15 3.54 -17.33
C LEU A 319 -2.46 3.87 -16.63
N ALA A 320 -2.60 5.09 -16.12
CA ALA A 320 -3.76 5.52 -15.37
C ALA A 320 -5.05 5.40 -16.19
N ASP A 321 -5.04 5.86 -17.44
CA ASP A 321 -6.20 5.81 -18.32
C ASP A 321 -6.58 4.38 -18.68
N ARG A 322 -5.59 3.53 -18.97
CA ARG A 322 -5.81 2.10 -19.23
C ARG A 322 -6.41 1.40 -18.00
N PHE A 323 -5.81 1.56 -16.84
CA PHE A 323 -6.30 0.91 -15.61
C PHE A 323 -7.70 1.35 -15.22
N ARG A 324 -8.00 2.64 -15.40
CA ARG A 324 -9.33 3.17 -15.16
C ARG A 324 -10.34 2.58 -16.15
N GLN A 325 -10.02 2.51 -17.44
CA GLN A 325 -10.88 1.90 -18.44
C GLN A 325 -11.15 0.42 -18.11
N GLU A 326 -10.13 -0.35 -17.79
CA GLU A 326 -10.28 -1.75 -17.36
C GLU A 326 -11.14 -1.85 -16.08
N ALA A 327 -10.97 -0.93 -15.13
CA ALA A 327 -11.73 -0.91 -13.89
C ALA A 327 -13.24 -0.76 -14.15
N VAL A 328 -13.64 0.20 -14.99
CA VAL A 328 -15.06 0.50 -15.22
C VAL A 328 -15.71 -0.46 -16.22
N SER A 329 -14.96 -0.96 -17.21
CA SER A 329 -15.50 -1.88 -18.23
C SER A 329 -15.50 -3.34 -17.81
N THR A 330 -14.65 -3.74 -16.87
CA THR A 330 -14.42 -5.16 -16.58
C THR A 330 -14.48 -5.47 -15.09
N TYR A 331 -13.65 -4.79 -14.28
CA TYR A 331 -13.42 -5.24 -12.89
C TYR A 331 -14.59 -4.88 -11.98
N LEU A 332 -15.10 -3.66 -12.02
CA LEU A 332 -16.25 -3.25 -11.19
C LEU A 332 -17.55 -3.95 -11.59
N PRO A 333 -17.91 -4.09 -12.89
CA PRO A 333 -19.07 -4.89 -13.29
C PRO A 333 -18.98 -6.34 -12.85
N GLY A 334 -17.80 -6.96 -12.94
CA GLY A 334 -17.57 -8.35 -12.53
C GLY A 334 -17.48 -8.56 -11.02
N ALA A 335 -17.24 -7.51 -10.23
CA ALA A 335 -17.00 -7.64 -8.79
C ALA A 335 -18.19 -8.20 -8.01
N GLY A 336 -19.44 -7.99 -8.49
CA GLY A 336 -20.63 -8.52 -7.86
C GLY A 336 -20.80 -10.05 -7.97
N ALA A 337 -20.08 -10.69 -8.88
CA ALA A 337 -20.11 -12.13 -9.08
C ALA A 337 -19.00 -12.87 -8.29
N LEU A 338 -18.14 -12.15 -7.59
CA LEU A 338 -17.07 -12.73 -6.79
C LEU A 338 -17.65 -13.35 -5.52
N ASP A 339 -17.42 -14.63 -5.31
CA ASP A 339 -17.88 -15.39 -4.14
C ASP A 339 -16.67 -15.94 -3.37
N ALA A 340 -16.52 -15.51 -2.12
CA ALA A 340 -15.47 -15.98 -1.22
C ALA A 340 -15.91 -17.19 -0.33
N SER A 341 -17.15 -17.66 -0.47
CA SER A 341 -17.64 -18.83 0.32
C SER A 341 -16.76 -20.07 0.16
N PRO A 342 -16.20 -20.40 -1.02
CA PRO A 342 -15.27 -21.51 -1.15
C PRO A 342 -14.00 -21.34 -0.32
N LEU A 343 -13.53 -20.11 -0.10
CA LEU A 343 -12.36 -19.84 0.75
C LEU A 343 -12.73 -20.02 2.24
N VAL A 344 -13.94 -19.62 2.64
CA VAL A 344 -14.46 -19.85 3.99
C VAL A 344 -14.48 -21.34 4.31
N ALA A 345 -15.09 -22.16 3.44
CA ALA A 345 -15.15 -23.59 3.59
C ALA A 345 -13.74 -24.25 3.62
N ALA A 346 -12.84 -23.80 2.73
CA ALA A 346 -11.48 -24.32 2.65
C ALA A 346 -10.59 -23.97 3.86
N LEU A 347 -10.99 -22.95 4.64
CA LEU A 347 -10.35 -22.55 5.90
C LEU A 347 -11.07 -23.13 7.14
N GLY A 348 -12.18 -23.86 6.97
CA GLY A 348 -12.95 -24.42 8.07
C GLY A 348 -13.67 -23.38 8.90
N LEU A 349 -14.15 -22.30 8.31
CA LEU A 349 -14.81 -21.16 8.96
C LEU A 349 -16.34 -21.15 8.76
N ASP A 350 -16.95 -22.26 8.36
CA ASP A 350 -18.39 -22.41 8.14
C ASP A 350 -19.24 -22.23 9.41
#